data_c5c6f28e573c48695223dd16e22a2fe4
#
_entry.id   c5c6f28e573c48695223dd16e22a2fe4
#
_cell.length_a   1.000
_cell.length_b   1.000
_cell.length_c   1.000
_cell.angle_alpha   90.00
_cell.angle_beta   90.00
_cell.angle_gamma   90.00
#
_symmetry.space_group_name_H-M   'P 1'
#
loop_
_entity.id
_entity.type
_entity.pdbx_description
1 polymer ?
#
loop_
_entity_poly.entity_id
_entity_poly.type
_entity_poly.pdbx_seq_one_letter_code
_entity_poly.pdbx_strand_id
1 'polypeptide(L)'
;MTEHSPAVARSSQRWLWGGAAAAAMAVAGCTTTTTTTTSFADMKNSPPTAVAPESAQAQAQRRAELRLQLAVGYFQHGQTEVAMQEINQALAADPNYADAYNLRGLIYMRQDDAAQAEDSFRRAIAIKPRDPDTRHNYGWLLCQQKRYADAVAQFGAALAVPTYQDAAKTLMTQGVCQIQAGDRAAAEKSLTQAYEMDAGNPVIGYNLASLLFQREDYTRAQFYIRRINNGQQANAESLWLGVKTERRLGNREAMAQLASQLQRRFPQSREALAYERGNFND
;
A
#
# COMPACT_ATOMS: atom_id res chain seq x y z
N MET A 1 3.22 58.62 -16.06
CA MET A 1 1.94 58.87 -16.76
C MET A 1 1.19 57.57 -16.85
N THR A 2 0.11 57.54 -16.04
CA THR A 2 -1.17 56.79 -16.13
C THR A 2 -1.06 55.26 -16.22
N GLU A 3 -1.18 54.55 -15.12
CA GLU A 3 -2.38 54.02 -14.45
C GLU A 3 -3.48 53.49 -15.39
N HIS A 4 -3.74 52.18 -15.29
CA HIS A 4 -5.13 51.69 -15.18
C HIS A 4 -5.14 50.21 -14.73
N SER A 5 -5.58 50.01 -13.49
CA SER A 5 -6.08 48.73 -12.98
C SER A 5 -7.59 48.69 -13.22
N PRO A 6 -8.20 47.54 -13.43
CA PRO A 6 -9.58 47.41 -12.98
C PRO A 6 -9.82 46.30 -11.96
N ALA A 7 -10.71 46.71 -11.09
CA ALA A 7 -11.23 46.13 -9.89
C ALA A 7 -11.92 44.78 -10.01
N VAL A 8 -11.78 44.04 -8.92
CA VAL A 8 -12.53 42.78 -8.59
C VAL A 8 -13.97 43.14 -8.22
N ALA A 9 -14.94 42.54 -8.88
CA ALA A 9 -16.35 42.58 -8.49
C ALA A 9 -16.70 41.33 -7.65
N ARG A 10 -16.99 41.57 -6.37
CA ARG A 10 -17.65 40.62 -5.48
C ARG A 10 -19.16 40.64 -5.74
N SER A 11 -19.79 39.54 -6.10
CA SER A 11 -21.24 39.40 -6.07
C SER A 11 -21.67 38.61 -4.84
N SER A 12 -22.26 39.32 -3.89
CA SER A 12 -23.02 38.82 -2.75
C SER A 12 -24.44 38.46 -3.21
N GLN A 13 -24.85 37.21 -3.15
CA GLN A 13 -26.26 36.85 -3.31
C GLN A 13 -26.89 36.57 -1.96
N ARG A 14 -27.73 37.57 -1.57
CA ARG A 14 -28.69 37.49 -0.46
C ARG A 14 -29.90 36.67 -0.91
N TRP A 15 -30.26 35.65 -0.14
CA TRP A 15 -31.57 34.98 -0.29
C TRP A 15 -32.55 35.62 0.70
N LEU A 16 -33.63 36.17 0.13
CA LEU A 16 -34.77 36.78 0.81
C LEU A 16 -35.78 35.70 1.18
N TRP A 17 -36.31 35.91 2.35
CA TRP A 17 -37.45 35.21 2.95
C TRP A 17 -38.78 35.52 2.23
N GLY A 18 -39.60 34.51 2.05
CA GLY A 18 -41.01 34.64 1.74
C GLY A 18 -41.72 33.41 2.34
N GLY A 19 -42.51 33.57 3.14
CA GLY A 19 -43.54 33.72 4.03
C GLY A 19 -44.83 33.08 3.57
N ALA A 20 -45.44 32.37 4.54
CA ALA A 20 -46.87 32.14 4.83
C ALA A 20 -47.65 31.13 3.98
N ALA A 21 -48.18 30.08 4.61
CA ALA A 21 -49.61 30.09 4.98
C ALA A 21 -49.99 28.82 5.75
N ALA A 22 -50.66 28.99 6.84
CA ALA A 22 -51.21 27.98 7.74
C ALA A 22 -52.43 27.28 7.12
N ALA A 23 -52.55 25.97 7.28
CA ALA A 23 -53.81 25.24 7.23
C ALA A 23 -53.85 24.25 8.40
N ALA A 24 -54.65 24.60 9.40
CA ALA A 24 -54.96 23.75 10.54
C ALA A 24 -55.96 22.66 10.12
N MET A 25 -55.56 21.38 10.30
CA MET A 25 -56.54 20.29 10.42
C MET A 25 -56.33 19.61 11.76
N ALA A 26 -57.31 19.83 12.64
CA ALA A 26 -57.45 19.12 13.90
C ALA A 26 -57.91 17.70 13.66
N VAL A 27 -57.05 16.73 14.01
CA VAL A 27 -57.45 15.34 14.19
C VAL A 27 -57.20 15.02 15.67
N ALA A 28 -58.29 14.90 16.41
CA ALA A 28 -58.28 14.43 17.79
C ALA A 28 -57.97 12.94 17.82
N GLY A 29 -56.71 12.62 18.12
CA GLY A 29 -56.28 11.27 18.46
C GLY A 29 -55.80 11.27 19.91
N CYS A 30 -56.57 10.65 20.82
CA CYS A 30 -56.13 10.38 22.18
C CYS A 30 -54.96 9.42 22.17
N THR A 31 -53.76 9.91 22.22
CA THR A 31 -52.58 9.14 22.61
C THR A 31 -52.30 9.38 24.09
N THR A 32 -52.58 8.37 24.91
CA THR A 32 -52.12 8.30 26.30
C THR A 32 -50.59 8.26 26.31
N THR A 33 -50.00 9.42 26.47
CA THR A 33 -48.55 9.51 26.71
C THR A 33 -48.27 9.10 28.15
N THR A 34 -47.90 7.84 28.37
CA THR A 34 -47.35 7.40 29.64
C THR A 34 -45.98 8.04 29.80
N THR A 35 -45.93 9.18 30.46
CA THR A 35 -44.68 9.81 30.88
C THR A 35 -44.13 8.97 32.02
N THR A 36 -43.25 8.02 31.73
CA THR A 36 -42.42 7.37 32.75
C THR A 36 -41.38 8.39 33.19
N THR A 37 -41.68 9.14 34.23
CA THR A 37 -40.72 9.91 35.00
C THR A 37 -39.83 8.90 35.74
N THR A 38 -38.73 8.48 35.14
CA THR A 38 -37.64 7.81 35.84
C THR A 38 -37.01 8.82 36.80
N SER A 39 -37.33 8.69 38.09
CA SER A 39 -36.70 9.51 39.13
C SER A 39 -35.22 9.16 39.23
N PHE A 40 -34.39 10.16 39.47
CA PHE A 40 -32.93 9.98 39.69
C PHE A 40 -32.56 9.01 40.82
N ALA A 41 -33.52 8.58 41.64
CA ALA A 41 -33.37 7.59 42.68
C ALA A 41 -33.25 6.15 42.15
N ASP A 42 -33.83 5.84 40.99
CA ASP A 42 -33.77 4.49 40.39
C ASP A 42 -32.44 4.21 39.66
N MET A 43 -31.67 5.25 39.30
CA MET A 43 -30.33 5.07 38.69
C MET A 43 -29.25 4.61 39.68
N LYS A 44 -29.45 4.80 41.01
CA LYS A 44 -28.50 4.39 42.04
C LYS A 44 -28.60 2.92 42.46
N ASN A 45 -29.67 2.24 42.07
CA ASN A 45 -29.92 0.85 42.47
C ASN A 45 -29.95 -0.15 41.32
N SER A 46 -29.61 0.26 40.07
CA SER A 46 -29.37 -0.71 39.03
C SER A 46 -28.05 -1.41 39.36
N PRO A 47 -28.02 -2.73 39.58
CA PRO A 47 -26.76 -3.43 39.76
C PRO A 47 -25.93 -3.18 38.48
N PRO A 48 -24.61 -2.93 38.60
CA PRO A 48 -23.78 -2.79 37.43
C PRO A 48 -24.03 -4.03 36.57
N THR A 49 -24.38 -3.79 35.28
CA THR A 49 -24.60 -4.89 34.33
C THR A 49 -23.30 -5.69 34.35
N ALA A 50 -23.33 -6.84 35.04
CA ALA A 50 -22.16 -7.70 35.14
C ALA A 50 -21.81 -8.11 33.70
N VAL A 51 -20.76 -7.53 33.15
CA VAL A 51 -20.18 -7.98 31.87
C VAL A 51 -19.87 -9.45 32.09
N ALA A 52 -20.54 -10.32 31.33
CA ALA A 52 -20.30 -11.76 31.42
C ALA A 52 -18.80 -12.03 31.29
N PRO A 53 -18.22 -12.87 32.16
CA PRO A 53 -16.78 -13.12 32.10
C PRO A 53 -16.44 -13.66 30.71
N GLU A 54 -15.45 -13.00 30.10
CA GLU A 54 -14.95 -13.39 28.77
C GLU A 54 -14.46 -14.84 28.84
N SER A 55 -14.81 -15.65 27.82
CA SER A 55 -14.37 -17.04 27.76
C SER A 55 -12.84 -17.15 27.76
N ALA A 56 -12.28 -18.22 28.33
CA ALA A 56 -10.84 -18.46 28.33
C ALA A 56 -10.24 -18.43 26.91
N GLN A 57 -11.00 -18.89 25.91
CA GLN A 57 -10.60 -18.85 24.51
C GLN A 57 -10.54 -17.41 23.98
N ALA A 58 -11.55 -16.58 24.25
CA ALA A 58 -11.53 -15.18 23.84
C ALA A 58 -10.38 -14.40 24.50
N GLN A 59 -10.09 -14.69 25.78
CA GLN A 59 -8.91 -14.12 26.45
C GLN A 59 -7.58 -14.58 25.81
N ALA A 60 -7.47 -15.85 25.40
CA ALA A 60 -6.29 -16.37 24.73
C ALA A 60 -6.09 -15.68 23.36
N GLN A 61 -7.15 -15.54 22.56
CA GLN A 61 -7.13 -14.83 21.27
C GLN A 61 -6.72 -13.37 21.44
N ARG A 62 -7.29 -12.66 22.42
CA ARG A 62 -6.92 -11.27 22.69
C ARG A 62 -5.45 -11.15 23.11
N ARG A 63 -4.93 -12.07 23.93
CA ARG A 63 -3.49 -12.08 24.27
C ARG A 63 -2.63 -12.29 23.02
N ALA A 64 -3.01 -13.24 22.15
CA ALA A 64 -2.29 -13.50 20.92
C ALA A 64 -2.28 -12.26 19.99
N GLU A 65 -3.41 -11.58 19.88
CA GLU A 65 -3.54 -10.35 19.09
C GLU A 65 -2.65 -9.22 19.61
N LEU A 66 -2.66 -8.95 20.92
CA LEU A 66 -1.79 -7.94 21.53
C LEU A 66 -0.30 -8.26 21.33
N ARG A 67 0.09 -9.54 21.45
CA ARG A 67 1.46 -9.98 21.18
C ARG A 67 1.84 -9.82 19.73
N LEU A 68 0.94 -10.10 18.81
CA LEU A 68 1.17 -9.85 17.38
C LEU A 68 1.37 -8.34 17.10
N GLN A 69 0.56 -7.47 17.68
CA GLN A 69 0.71 -6.02 17.50
C GLN A 69 2.09 -5.53 17.99
N LEU A 70 2.55 -6.02 19.15
CA LEU A 70 3.90 -5.74 19.64
C LEU A 70 4.97 -6.27 18.68
N ALA A 71 4.83 -7.51 18.21
CA ALA A 71 5.75 -8.11 17.25
C ALA A 71 5.85 -7.31 15.95
N VAL A 72 4.73 -6.82 15.41
CA VAL A 72 4.70 -5.95 14.22
C VAL A 72 5.52 -4.68 14.48
N GLY A 73 5.30 -4.02 15.63
CA GLY A 73 6.06 -2.82 16.01
C GLY A 73 7.56 -3.10 16.07
N TYR A 74 8.00 -4.13 16.78
CA TYR A 74 9.41 -4.50 16.87
C TYR A 74 10.02 -4.87 15.52
N PHE A 75 9.28 -5.60 14.70
CA PHE A 75 9.73 -5.96 13.34
C PHE A 75 9.93 -4.73 12.45
N GLN A 76 9.02 -3.75 12.49
CA GLN A 76 9.14 -2.49 11.75
C GLN A 76 10.36 -1.67 12.17
N HIS A 77 10.75 -1.73 13.45
CA HIS A 77 11.94 -1.08 13.98
C HIS A 77 13.23 -1.91 13.82
N GLY A 78 13.18 -3.03 13.11
CA GLY A 78 14.35 -3.89 12.87
C GLY A 78 14.77 -4.78 14.06
N GLN A 79 13.98 -4.80 15.13
CA GLN A 79 14.25 -5.61 16.34
C GLN A 79 13.72 -7.04 16.14
N THR A 80 14.34 -7.75 15.23
CA THR A 80 13.84 -9.02 14.67
C THR A 80 13.74 -10.13 15.73
N GLU A 81 14.71 -10.20 16.65
CA GLU A 81 14.75 -11.20 17.73
C GLU A 81 13.61 -10.97 18.73
N VAL A 82 13.36 -9.70 19.09
CA VAL A 82 12.26 -9.36 20.00
C VAL A 82 10.91 -9.63 19.34
N ALA A 83 10.77 -9.29 18.05
CA ALA A 83 9.58 -9.62 17.29
C ALA A 83 9.30 -11.12 17.29
N MET A 84 10.34 -11.97 17.12
CA MET A 84 10.20 -13.42 17.16
C MET A 84 9.76 -13.92 18.53
N GLN A 85 10.27 -13.33 19.62
CA GLN A 85 9.84 -13.69 20.98
C GLN A 85 8.35 -13.40 21.20
N GLU A 86 7.87 -12.25 20.74
CA GLU A 86 6.45 -11.88 20.84
C GLU A 86 5.57 -12.78 19.98
N ILE A 87 6.02 -13.17 18.78
CA ILE A 87 5.33 -14.15 17.92
C ILE A 87 5.22 -15.52 18.61
N ASN A 88 6.28 -15.99 19.23
CA ASN A 88 6.24 -17.26 19.96
C ASN A 88 5.23 -17.22 21.12
N GLN A 89 5.12 -16.08 21.82
CA GLN A 89 4.11 -15.89 22.87
C GLN A 89 2.69 -15.80 22.28
N ALA A 90 2.51 -15.16 21.12
CA ALA A 90 1.23 -15.12 20.43
C ALA A 90 0.76 -16.54 20.05
N LEU A 91 1.65 -17.35 19.47
CA LEU A 91 1.37 -18.74 19.05
C LEU A 91 1.23 -19.70 20.24
N ALA A 92 1.86 -19.41 21.37
CA ALA A 92 1.62 -20.14 22.62
C ALA A 92 0.22 -19.86 23.20
N ALA A 93 -0.29 -18.64 23.03
CA ALA A 93 -1.63 -18.26 23.44
C ALA A 93 -2.72 -18.78 22.46
N ASP A 94 -2.49 -18.66 21.15
CA ASP A 94 -3.37 -19.19 20.09
C ASP A 94 -2.53 -19.90 19.01
N PRO A 95 -2.41 -21.22 19.04
CA PRO A 95 -1.67 -22.01 18.06
C PRO A 95 -2.24 -21.99 16.64
N ASN A 96 -3.46 -21.45 16.45
CA ASN A 96 -4.10 -21.34 15.15
C ASN A 96 -4.22 -19.89 14.64
N TYR A 97 -3.34 -19.02 15.13
CA TYR A 97 -3.35 -17.62 14.73
C TYR A 97 -2.56 -17.41 13.42
N ALA A 98 -3.26 -17.39 12.29
CA ALA A 98 -2.66 -17.33 10.95
C ALA A 98 -1.76 -16.11 10.75
N ASP A 99 -2.18 -14.92 11.25
CA ASP A 99 -1.45 -13.67 11.05
C ASP A 99 -0.09 -13.69 11.79
N ALA A 100 0.00 -14.41 12.93
CA ALA A 100 1.26 -14.64 13.63
C ALA A 100 2.22 -15.52 12.82
N TYR A 101 1.70 -16.57 12.15
CA TYR A 101 2.51 -17.37 11.23
C TYR A 101 2.97 -16.56 10.01
N ASN A 102 2.10 -15.69 9.47
CA ASN A 102 2.49 -14.80 8.38
C ASN A 102 3.66 -13.89 8.79
N LEU A 103 3.58 -13.22 9.93
CA LEU A 103 4.68 -12.38 10.42
C LEU A 103 5.93 -13.22 10.75
N ARG A 104 5.77 -14.42 11.30
CA ARG A 104 6.90 -15.34 11.53
C ARG A 104 7.62 -15.67 10.22
N GLY A 105 6.88 -15.88 9.15
CA GLY A 105 7.44 -16.08 7.82
C GLY A 105 8.27 -14.88 7.34
N LEU A 106 7.77 -13.66 7.53
CA LEU A 106 8.49 -12.44 7.19
C LEU A 106 9.76 -12.24 8.03
N ILE A 107 9.70 -12.61 9.33
CA ILE A 107 10.86 -12.57 10.22
C ILE A 107 11.95 -13.52 9.71
N TYR A 108 11.60 -14.78 9.39
CA TYR A 108 12.53 -15.75 8.83
C TYR A 108 13.10 -15.32 7.48
N MET A 109 12.29 -14.70 6.60
CA MET A 109 12.81 -14.11 5.36
C MET A 109 13.89 -13.06 5.62
N ARG A 110 13.72 -12.23 6.66
CA ARG A 110 14.73 -11.22 7.03
C ARG A 110 16.01 -11.85 7.61
N GLN A 111 15.90 -13.04 8.19
CA GLN A 111 17.01 -13.83 8.71
C GLN A 111 17.65 -14.77 7.66
N ASP A 112 17.21 -14.68 6.38
CA ASP A 112 17.62 -15.53 5.28
C ASP A 112 17.33 -17.03 5.50
N ASP A 113 16.42 -17.38 6.44
CA ASP A 113 15.95 -18.75 6.66
C ASP A 113 14.72 -19.04 5.81
N ALA A 114 14.96 -19.32 4.54
CA ALA A 114 13.91 -19.55 3.57
C ALA A 114 13.06 -20.79 3.88
N ALA A 115 13.63 -21.82 4.52
CA ALA A 115 12.91 -23.05 4.85
C ALA A 115 11.87 -22.80 5.96
N GLN A 116 12.25 -22.14 7.04
CA GLN A 116 11.34 -21.77 8.12
C GLN A 116 10.30 -20.71 7.69
N ALA A 117 10.69 -19.80 6.78
CA ALA A 117 9.76 -18.85 6.18
C ALA A 117 8.65 -19.59 5.40
N GLU A 118 9.02 -20.55 4.54
CA GLU A 118 8.08 -21.34 3.75
C GLU A 118 7.14 -22.16 4.65
N ASP A 119 7.65 -22.84 5.68
CA ASP A 119 6.83 -23.57 6.65
C ASP A 119 5.79 -22.65 7.31
N SER A 120 6.24 -21.47 7.74
CA SER A 120 5.38 -20.49 8.39
C SER A 120 4.27 -20.01 7.47
N PHE A 121 4.57 -19.63 6.22
CA PHE A 121 3.54 -19.22 5.26
C PHE A 121 2.58 -20.35 4.90
N ARG A 122 3.07 -21.57 4.74
CA ARG A 122 2.21 -22.74 4.49
C ARG A 122 1.25 -22.98 5.66
N ARG A 123 1.73 -22.84 6.89
CA ARG A 123 0.88 -22.97 8.08
C ARG A 123 -0.18 -21.86 8.13
N ALA A 124 0.20 -20.59 7.85
CA ALA A 124 -0.75 -19.48 7.76
C ALA A 124 -1.84 -19.73 6.72
N ILE A 125 -1.46 -20.18 5.50
CA ILE A 125 -2.38 -20.52 4.41
C ILE A 125 -3.29 -21.69 4.78
N ALA A 126 -2.79 -22.70 5.49
CA ALA A 126 -3.61 -23.82 5.95
C ALA A 126 -4.71 -23.37 6.91
N ILE A 127 -4.45 -22.35 7.74
CA ILE A 127 -5.43 -21.79 8.69
C ILE A 127 -6.38 -20.80 7.99
N LYS A 128 -5.84 -19.89 7.17
CA LYS A 128 -6.63 -18.89 6.40
C LYS A 128 -6.33 -19.02 4.89
N PRO A 129 -6.99 -19.96 4.16
CA PRO A 129 -6.66 -20.24 2.76
C PRO A 129 -6.86 -19.08 1.77
N ARG A 130 -7.68 -18.09 2.13
CA ARG A 130 -8.00 -16.93 1.28
C ARG A 130 -7.36 -15.64 1.77
N ASP A 131 -6.37 -15.72 2.66
CA ASP A 131 -5.65 -14.52 3.09
C ASP A 131 -4.73 -14.01 1.98
N PRO A 132 -5.00 -12.84 1.39
CA PRO A 132 -4.23 -12.36 0.25
C PRO A 132 -2.83 -11.89 0.64
N ASP A 133 -2.65 -11.38 1.86
CA ASP A 133 -1.37 -10.86 2.33
C ASP A 133 -0.37 -11.99 2.54
N THR A 134 -0.79 -13.10 3.14
CA THR A 134 0.06 -14.29 3.29
C THR A 134 0.46 -14.86 1.94
N ARG A 135 -0.49 -14.90 0.98
CA ARG A 135 -0.19 -15.37 -0.37
C ARG A 135 0.77 -14.45 -1.11
N HIS A 136 0.61 -13.14 -0.98
CA HIS A 136 1.56 -12.16 -1.52
C HIS A 136 2.97 -12.40 -0.96
N ASN A 137 3.10 -12.50 0.36
CA ASN A 137 4.39 -12.68 1.03
C ASN A 137 5.04 -14.02 0.65
N TYR A 138 4.26 -15.10 0.59
CA TYR A 138 4.76 -16.40 0.14
C TYR A 138 5.17 -16.38 -1.33
N GLY A 139 4.39 -15.72 -2.19
CA GLY A 139 4.76 -15.51 -3.60
C GLY A 139 6.11 -14.78 -3.72
N TRP A 140 6.35 -13.77 -2.89
CA TRP A 140 7.64 -13.07 -2.88
C TRP A 140 8.80 -13.96 -2.45
N LEU A 141 8.63 -14.77 -1.39
CA LEU A 141 9.64 -15.77 -0.98
C LEU A 141 9.97 -16.73 -2.12
N LEU A 142 8.96 -17.28 -2.78
CA LEU A 142 9.13 -18.21 -3.90
C LEU A 142 9.87 -17.55 -5.07
N CYS A 143 9.58 -16.28 -5.34
CA CYS A 143 10.27 -15.52 -6.36
C CYS A 143 11.78 -15.35 -6.05
N GLN A 144 12.12 -15.02 -4.79
CA GLN A 144 13.52 -14.95 -4.34
C GLN A 144 14.24 -16.29 -4.47
N GLN A 145 13.53 -17.41 -4.27
CA GLN A 145 14.04 -18.77 -4.52
C GLN A 145 14.09 -19.14 -6.01
N LYS A 146 13.74 -18.25 -6.93
CA LYS A 146 13.64 -18.49 -8.38
C LYS A 146 12.57 -19.52 -8.78
N ARG A 147 11.64 -19.80 -7.89
CA ARG A 147 10.47 -20.67 -8.12
C ARG A 147 9.34 -19.84 -8.72
N TYR A 148 9.58 -19.29 -9.90
CA TYR A 148 8.78 -18.25 -10.52
C TYR A 148 7.33 -18.70 -10.82
N ALA A 149 7.13 -19.92 -11.29
CA ALA A 149 5.80 -20.45 -11.58
C ALA A 149 4.94 -20.53 -10.31
N ASP A 150 5.53 -21.05 -9.22
CA ASP A 150 4.86 -21.14 -7.92
C ASP A 150 4.56 -19.74 -7.35
N ALA A 151 5.50 -18.82 -7.52
CA ALA A 151 5.32 -17.43 -7.10
C ALA A 151 4.12 -16.76 -7.79
N VAL A 152 4.03 -16.90 -9.13
CA VAL A 152 2.92 -16.37 -9.93
C VAL A 152 1.58 -16.99 -9.52
N ALA A 153 1.56 -18.29 -9.20
CA ALA A 153 0.36 -18.94 -8.68
C ALA A 153 -0.11 -18.35 -7.34
N GLN A 154 0.82 -18.05 -6.41
CA GLN A 154 0.47 -17.41 -5.13
C GLN A 154 0.00 -15.97 -5.32
N PHE A 155 0.67 -15.16 -6.14
CA PHE A 155 0.20 -13.82 -6.47
C PHE A 155 -1.19 -13.84 -7.12
N GLY A 156 -1.43 -14.75 -8.07
CA GLY A 156 -2.73 -14.93 -8.70
C GLY A 156 -3.83 -15.28 -7.70
N ALA A 157 -3.52 -16.13 -6.71
CA ALA A 157 -4.46 -16.48 -5.66
C ALA A 157 -4.75 -15.29 -4.69
N ALA A 158 -3.77 -14.41 -4.44
CA ALA A 158 -3.99 -13.17 -3.70
C ALA A 158 -4.91 -12.22 -4.47
N LEU A 159 -4.62 -12.02 -5.75
CA LEU A 159 -5.39 -11.12 -6.64
C LEU A 159 -6.81 -11.61 -6.92
N ALA A 160 -7.09 -12.90 -6.73
CA ALA A 160 -8.43 -13.46 -6.86
C ALA A 160 -9.38 -13.09 -5.70
N VAL A 161 -8.89 -12.44 -4.65
CA VAL A 161 -9.72 -11.96 -3.52
C VAL A 161 -10.30 -10.59 -3.86
N PRO A 162 -11.63 -10.44 -4.05
CA PRO A 162 -12.22 -9.20 -4.58
C PRO A 162 -12.03 -7.97 -3.67
N THR A 163 -11.88 -8.19 -2.37
CA THR A 163 -11.75 -7.12 -1.36
C THR A 163 -10.29 -6.76 -1.06
N TYR A 164 -9.35 -7.31 -1.83
CA TYR A 164 -7.92 -7.08 -1.59
C TYR A 164 -7.49 -5.66 -1.93
N GLN A 165 -7.07 -4.89 -0.92
CA GLN A 165 -6.72 -3.48 -1.09
C GLN A 165 -5.32 -3.29 -1.73
N ASP A 166 -4.38 -4.23 -1.46
CA ASP A 166 -2.99 -4.13 -1.92
C ASP A 166 -2.75 -4.81 -3.29
N ALA A 167 -3.80 -4.91 -4.12
CA ALA A 167 -3.72 -5.57 -5.42
C ALA A 167 -2.68 -4.91 -6.35
N ALA A 168 -2.59 -3.58 -6.36
CA ALA A 168 -1.58 -2.86 -7.16
C ALA A 168 -0.15 -3.23 -6.76
N LYS A 169 0.13 -3.32 -5.45
CA LYS A 169 1.43 -3.77 -4.91
C LYS A 169 1.73 -5.21 -5.31
N THR A 170 0.74 -6.09 -5.25
CA THR A 170 0.91 -7.50 -5.63
C THR A 170 1.17 -7.65 -7.13
N LEU A 171 0.44 -6.93 -7.98
CA LEU A 171 0.68 -6.90 -9.43
C LEU A 171 2.08 -6.36 -9.76
N MET A 172 2.52 -5.29 -9.08
CA MET A 172 3.88 -4.77 -9.24
C MET A 172 4.93 -5.84 -8.87
N THR A 173 4.77 -6.50 -7.72
CA THR A 173 5.70 -7.54 -7.26
C THR A 173 5.71 -8.74 -8.21
N GLN A 174 4.53 -9.14 -8.72
CA GLN A 174 4.40 -10.17 -9.75
C GLN A 174 5.14 -9.77 -11.03
N GLY A 175 4.98 -8.52 -11.49
CA GLY A 175 5.68 -8.01 -12.65
C GLY A 175 7.19 -8.04 -12.50
N VAL A 176 7.72 -7.63 -11.34
CA VAL A 176 9.15 -7.72 -11.01
C VAL A 176 9.63 -9.16 -11.03
N CYS A 177 8.85 -10.07 -10.47
CA CYS A 177 9.16 -11.50 -10.48
C CYS A 177 9.20 -12.08 -11.90
N GLN A 178 8.26 -11.69 -12.76
CA GLN A 178 8.21 -12.08 -14.17
C GLN A 178 9.39 -11.53 -14.98
N ILE A 179 9.87 -10.30 -14.67
CA ILE A 179 11.13 -9.79 -15.25
C ILE A 179 12.30 -10.71 -14.90
N GLN A 180 12.43 -11.12 -13.64
CA GLN A 180 13.49 -12.03 -13.19
C GLN A 180 13.38 -13.42 -13.84
N ALA A 181 12.16 -13.87 -14.12
CA ALA A 181 11.89 -15.10 -14.86
C ALA A 181 12.19 -15.00 -16.36
N GLY A 182 12.44 -13.79 -16.89
CA GLY A 182 12.62 -13.54 -18.32
C GLY A 182 11.33 -13.35 -19.10
N ASP A 183 10.16 -13.47 -18.47
CA ASP A 183 8.86 -13.27 -19.10
C ASP A 183 8.47 -11.79 -19.12
N ARG A 184 9.12 -11.06 -20.03
CA ARG A 184 8.90 -9.62 -20.18
C ARG A 184 7.50 -9.26 -20.66
N ALA A 185 6.81 -10.14 -21.38
CA ALA A 185 5.46 -9.88 -21.86
C ALA A 185 4.44 -9.95 -20.72
N ALA A 186 4.50 -10.99 -19.89
CA ALA A 186 3.66 -11.07 -18.70
C ALA A 186 3.97 -9.95 -17.70
N ALA A 187 5.25 -9.59 -17.54
CA ALA A 187 5.69 -8.50 -16.67
C ALA A 187 5.08 -7.15 -17.09
N GLU A 188 5.08 -6.83 -18.39
CA GLU A 188 4.45 -5.61 -18.89
C GLU A 188 2.97 -5.57 -18.56
N LYS A 189 2.26 -6.68 -18.77
CA LYS A 189 0.83 -6.77 -18.44
C LYS A 189 0.59 -6.51 -16.95
N SER A 190 1.33 -7.19 -16.07
CA SER A 190 1.18 -7.04 -14.63
C SER A 190 1.50 -5.62 -14.16
N LEU A 191 2.59 -5.02 -14.66
CA LEU A 191 3.00 -3.66 -14.29
C LEU A 191 2.04 -2.60 -14.85
N THR A 192 1.48 -2.80 -16.05
CA THR A 192 0.46 -1.91 -16.61
C THR A 192 -0.81 -1.93 -15.76
N GLN A 193 -1.29 -3.11 -15.38
CA GLN A 193 -2.44 -3.24 -14.48
C GLN A 193 -2.18 -2.59 -13.11
N ALA A 194 -0.98 -2.78 -12.56
CA ALA A 194 -0.59 -2.11 -11.31
C ALA A 194 -0.64 -0.59 -11.46
N TYR A 195 -0.14 -0.05 -12.57
CA TYR A 195 -0.14 1.38 -12.85
C TYR A 195 -1.55 1.94 -13.07
N GLU A 196 -2.44 1.21 -13.71
CA GLU A 196 -3.86 1.58 -13.87
C GLU A 196 -4.56 1.72 -12.52
N MET A 197 -4.20 0.89 -11.54
CA MET A 197 -4.77 0.93 -10.19
C MET A 197 -4.13 2.02 -9.32
N ASP A 198 -2.83 2.28 -9.45
CA ASP A 198 -2.09 3.25 -8.66
C ASP A 198 -1.04 3.97 -9.53
N ALA A 199 -1.53 4.88 -10.38
CA ALA A 199 -0.69 5.69 -11.27
C ALA A 199 0.17 6.73 -10.51
N GLY A 200 -0.12 6.97 -9.23
CA GLY A 200 0.64 7.87 -8.36
C GLY A 200 1.89 7.25 -7.79
N ASN A 201 2.01 5.95 -7.81
CA ASN A 201 3.11 5.22 -7.20
C ASN A 201 4.38 5.26 -8.07
N PRO A 202 5.45 5.94 -7.62
CA PRO A 202 6.67 6.09 -8.42
C PRO A 202 7.38 4.77 -8.64
N VAL A 203 7.24 3.80 -7.73
CA VAL A 203 7.90 2.49 -7.86
C VAL A 203 7.28 1.69 -9.00
N ILE A 204 5.95 1.70 -9.11
CA ILE A 204 5.25 1.05 -10.22
C ILE A 204 5.63 1.71 -11.55
N GLY A 205 5.55 3.04 -11.61
CA GLY A 205 5.91 3.81 -12.80
C GLY A 205 7.36 3.59 -13.23
N TYR A 206 8.29 3.53 -12.28
CA TYR A 206 9.71 3.26 -12.56
C TYR A 206 9.94 1.85 -13.12
N ASN A 207 9.36 0.81 -12.50
CA ASN A 207 9.51 -0.57 -12.99
C ASN A 207 8.96 -0.72 -14.40
N LEU A 208 7.80 -0.12 -14.69
CA LEU A 208 7.22 -0.14 -16.03
C LEU A 208 8.08 0.61 -17.05
N ALA A 209 8.54 1.82 -16.69
CA ALA A 209 9.45 2.59 -17.55
C ALA A 209 10.77 1.86 -17.82
N SER A 210 11.34 1.23 -16.80
CA SER A 210 12.58 0.45 -16.90
C SER A 210 12.43 -0.76 -17.83
N LEU A 211 11.32 -1.50 -17.68
CA LEU A 211 11.01 -2.64 -18.56
C LEU A 211 10.84 -2.20 -20.02
N LEU A 212 10.10 -1.11 -20.26
CA LEU A 212 9.88 -0.57 -21.59
C LEU A 212 11.19 -0.05 -22.21
N PHE A 213 12.04 0.60 -21.41
CA PHE A 213 13.37 1.02 -21.85
C PHE A 213 14.24 -0.18 -22.28
N GLN A 214 14.25 -1.28 -21.51
CA GLN A 214 14.97 -2.50 -21.86
C GLN A 214 14.43 -3.19 -23.11
N ARG A 215 13.15 -2.96 -23.46
CA ARG A 215 12.51 -3.42 -24.69
C ARG A 215 12.66 -2.43 -25.84
N GLU A 216 13.43 -1.37 -25.66
CA GLU A 216 13.66 -0.31 -26.63
C GLU A 216 12.40 0.51 -27.00
N ASP A 217 11.32 0.37 -26.24
CA ASP A 217 10.12 1.21 -26.37
C ASP A 217 10.32 2.52 -25.59
N TYR A 218 11.25 3.33 -26.10
CA TYR A 218 11.67 4.56 -25.43
C TYR A 218 10.56 5.60 -25.34
N THR A 219 9.64 5.62 -26.28
CA THR A 219 8.51 6.56 -26.29
C THR A 219 7.57 6.30 -25.13
N ARG A 220 7.19 5.03 -24.91
CA ARG A 220 6.37 4.67 -23.75
C ARG A 220 7.15 4.78 -22.45
N ALA A 221 8.42 4.40 -22.41
CA ALA A 221 9.28 4.59 -21.23
C ALA A 221 9.35 6.06 -20.81
N GLN A 222 9.48 6.99 -21.78
CA GLN A 222 9.48 8.43 -21.55
C GLN A 222 8.19 8.91 -20.87
N PHE A 223 7.04 8.42 -21.30
CA PHE A 223 5.75 8.81 -20.72
C PHE A 223 5.71 8.54 -19.22
N TYR A 224 6.11 7.34 -18.79
CA TYR A 224 6.07 6.95 -17.38
C TYR A 224 7.16 7.65 -16.56
N ILE A 225 8.39 7.72 -17.08
CA ILE A 225 9.51 8.27 -16.30
C ILE A 225 9.43 9.79 -16.16
N ARG A 226 8.90 10.52 -17.14
CA ARG A 226 8.66 11.97 -17.04
C ARG A 226 7.68 12.31 -15.92
N ARG A 227 6.64 11.50 -15.72
CA ARG A 227 5.67 11.71 -14.66
C ARG A 227 6.32 11.67 -13.28
N ILE A 228 7.25 10.76 -13.06
CA ILE A 228 8.03 10.66 -11.81
C ILE A 228 8.96 11.87 -11.69
N ASN A 229 9.74 12.16 -12.74
CA ASN A 229 10.80 13.17 -12.71
C ASN A 229 10.26 14.61 -12.64
N ASN A 230 9.04 14.85 -13.07
CA ASN A 230 8.34 16.13 -12.93
C ASN A 230 7.70 16.30 -11.53
N GLY A 231 7.67 15.24 -10.72
CA GLY A 231 7.12 15.24 -9.36
C GLY A 231 8.19 15.44 -8.28
N GLN A 232 7.73 15.47 -7.03
CA GLN A 232 8.62 15.59 -5.87
C GLN A 232 9.36 14.28 -5.55
N GLN A 233 8.90 13.17 -6.10
CA GLN A 233 9.42 11.82 -5.83
C GLN A 233 10.59 11.41 -6.75
N ALA A 234 11.09 12.34 -7.57
CA ALA A 234 12.25 12.10 -8.41
C ALA A 234 13.48 11.79 -7.54
N ASN A 235 14.13 10.68 -7.83
CA ASN A 235 15.37 10.21 -7.20
C ASN A 235 16.48 10.01 -8.24
N ALA A 236 17.68 9.65 -7.81
CA ALA A 236 18.83 9.48 -8.72
C ALA A 236 18.56 8.45 -9.83
N GLU A 237 17.98 7.32 -9.48
CA GLU A 237 17.66 6.24 -10.43
C GLU A 237 16.63 6.68 -11.48
N SER A 238 15.57 7.36 -11.06
CA SER A 238 14.52 7.83 -11.97
C SER A 238 15.03 8.93 -12.90
N LEU A 239 15.82 9.87 -12.39
CA LEU A 239 16.47 10.91 -13.22
C LEU A 239 17.43 10.29 -14.21
N TRP A 240 18.20 9.29 -13.80
CA TRP A 240 19.13 8.59 -14.67
C TRP A 240 18.43 7.81 -15.78
N LEU A 241 17.37 7.08 -15.45
CA LEU A 241 16.56 6.42 -16.47
C LEU A 241 15.95 7.44 -17.45
N GLY A 242 15.52 8.60 -16.96
CA GLY A 242 15.06 9.71 -17.80
C GLY A 242 16.15 10.22 -18.73
N VAL A 243 17.38 10.46 -18.23
CA VAL A 243 18.54 10.88 -19.03
C VAL A 243 18.83 9.86 -20.13
N LYS A 244 18.88 8.56 -19.80
CA LYS A 244 19.09 7.49 -20.78
C LYS A 244 17.98 7.45 -21.84
N THR A 245 16.73 7.60 -21.42
CA THR A 245 15.55 7.58 -22.30
C THR A 245 15.57 8.76 -23.29
N GLU A 246 15.79 9.99 -22.79
CA GLU A 246 15.85 11.19 -23.63
C GLU A 246 17.03 11.13 -24.61
N ARG A 247 18.16 10.58 -24.19
CA ARG A 247 19.32 10.34 -25.05
C ARG A 247 18.95 9.40 -26.22
N ARG A 248 18.27 8.28 -25.95
CA ARG A 248 17.84 7.32 -26.98
C ARG A 248 16.84 7.92 -27.97
N LEU A 249 16.01 8.86 -27.50
CA LEU A 249 15.07 9.61 -28.32
C LEU A 249 15.68 10.81 -29.06
N GLY A 250 16.97 11.13 -28.82
CA GLY A 250 17.65 12.28 -29.43
C GLY A 250 17.26 13.64 -28.82
N ASN A 251 16.55 13.67 -27.71
CA ASN A 251 16.09 14.89 -27.04
C ASN A 251 17.19 15.51 -26.18
N ARG A 252 18.17 16.16 -26.80
CA ARG A 252 19.37 16.68 -26.13
C ARG A 252 19.09 17.69 -25.01
N GLU A 253 18.10 18.55 -25.21
CA GLU A 253 17.71 19.57 -24.22
C GLU A 253 17.13 18.94 -22.97
N ALA A 254 16.13 18.06 -23.11
CA ALA A 254 15.53 17.35 -21.99
C ALA A 254 16.55 16.46 -21.26
N MET A 255 17.43 15.81 -21.99
CA MET A 255 18.54 15.03 -21.41
C MET A 255 19.44 15.93 -20.53
N ALA A 256 19.86 17.10 -21.05
CA ALA A 256 20.72 18.02 -20.30
C ALA A 256 20.04 18.59 -19.05
N GLN A 257 18.74 18.89 -19.12
CA GLN A 257 17.94 19.35 -17.97
C GLN A 257 17.88 18.29 -16.87
N LEU A 258 17.59 17.04 -17.22
CA LEU A 258 17.55 15.92 -16.25
C LEU A 258 18.92 15.62 -15.66
N ALA A 259 19.99 15.65 -16.49
CA ALA A 259 21.37 15.48 -16.02
C ALA A 259 21.76 16.57 -15.04
N SER A 260 21.43 17.83 -15.31
CA SER A 260 21.66 18.95 -14.39
C SER A 260 20.91 18.77 -13.06
N GLN A 261 19.65 18.27 -13.10
CA GLN A 261 18.91 17.94 -11.87
C GLN A 261 19.61 16.82 -11.09
N LEU A 262 20.03 15.74 -11.76
CA LEU A 262 20.73 14.62 -11.17
C LEU A 262 22.00 15.08 -10.44
N GLN A 263 22.85 15.83 -11.12
CA GLN A 263 24.11 16.35 -10.55
C GLN A 263 23.89 17.32 -9.37
N ARG A 264 22.86 18.20 -9.45
CA ARG A 264 22.59 19.13 -8.35
C ARG A 264 21.96 18.50 -7.13
N ARG A 265 21.02 17.55 -7.33
CA ARG A 265 20.27 16.95 -6.23
C ARG A 265 20.97 15.75 -5.61
N PHE A 266 21.72 14.99 -6.43
CA PHE A 266 22.33 13.72 -6.06
C PHE A 266 23.78 13.61 -6.54
N PRO A 267 24.67 14.59 -6.20
CA PRO A 267 26.01 14.69 -6.77
C PRO A 267 26.91 13.49 -6.49
N GLN A 268 26.66 12.76 -5.40
CA GLN A 268 27.46 11.60 -4.99
C GLN A 268 26.82 10.25 -5.38
N SER A 269 25.72 10.27 -6.12
CA SER A 269 25.05 9.04 -6.54
C SER A 269 25.85 8.31 -7.64
N ARG A 270 25.69 7.00 -7.72
CA ARG A 270 26.28 6.19 -8.80
C ARG A 270 25.87 6.72 -10.17
N GLU A 271 24.65 7.16 -10.29
CA GLU A 271 24.00 7.66 -11.50
C GLU A 271 24.65 8.99 -11.96
N ALA A 272 24.93 9.91 -11.05
CA ALA A 272 25.63 11.15 -11.35
C ALA A 272 27.06 10.87 -11.80
N LEU A 273 27.77 9.99 -11.12
CA LEU A 273 29.12 9.56 -11.50
C LEU A 273 29.14 8.82 -12.84
N ALA A 274 28.11 8.00 -13.14
CA ALA A 274 27.98 7.33 -14.43
C ALA A 274 27.77 8.36 -15.57
N TYR A 275 26.96 9.39 -15.34
CA TYR A 275 26.79 10.48 -16.29
C TYR A 275 28.09 11.22 -16.57
N GLU A 276 28.86 11.60 -15.55
CA GLU A 276 30.15 12.30 -15.69
C GLU A 276 31.17 11.49 -16.48
N ARG A 277 31.18 10.18 -16.31
CA ARG A 277 32.07 9.26 -17.04
C ARG A 277 31.56 8.92 -18.44
N GLY A 278 30.37 9.39 -18.82
CA GLY A 278 29.75 9.02 -20.09
C GLY A 278 29.33 7.55 -20.18
N ASN A 279 29.18 6.87 -19.05
CA ASN A 279 28.77 5.47 -18.98
C ASN A 279 27.25 5.35 -18.97
N PHE A 280 26.66 5.11 -20.15
CA PHE A 280 25.21 5.01 -20.33
C PHE A 280 24.71 3.57 -20.51
N ASN A 281 25.59 2.58 -20.35
CA ASN A 281 25.30 1.17 -20.69
C ASN A 281 24.91 0.32 -19.46
N ASP A 282 24.78 0.93 -18.29
CA ASP A 282 24.38 0.24 -17.04
C ASP A 282 22.86 0.18 -16.87
#